data_b5b956183bd72308ed1bcff1b3861098
#
_entry.id   b5b956183bd72308ed1bcff1b3861098
#
_cell.length_a   1.000
_cell.length_b   1.000
_cell.length_c   1.000
_cell.angle_alpha   90.00
_cell.angle_beta   90.00
_cell.angle_gamma   90.00
#
_symmetry.space_group_name_H-M   'P 1'
#
loop_
_entity.id
_entity.type
_entity.pdbx_description
1 polymer ?
#
loop_
_entity_poly.entity_id
_entity_poly.type
_entity_poly.pdbx_seq_one_letter_code
_entity_poly.pdbx_strand_id
1 'polypeptide(L)'
;WLRRVSLDLSGRLPSPEEVTQFLAGSSDNKREQVVDRLLNSDGYVDLWTLRFSRLLRMHSLPNETQPLDAYSNWLRESIRNDRGLDQLARELLTATGDSHAVGPANFGRMVPDARTHAELVGQVFAGIRLGCANCHNHPLDRWTQDDYHGLAAVFAPLDRGREVRFSARGQVTNLRTGEPATPRIPGVRDIANDEDRLNAVVDWVTNDNDLLFARATVNRLWRHVFGRGLVEPPDDLRDTNPATHPELLTALAKDFAANDYRLKPLLKTIVLSSTYGRSEQTLEGNRADDRFYSHALRRPLEPELL
;
A
#
# COMPACT_ATOMS: atom_id res chain seq x y z
N TRP A 1 6.73 23.99 -8.78
CA TRP A 1 6.99 23.10 -7.66
C TRP A 1 5.91 23.25 -6.57
N LEU A 2 5.68 24.45 -6.00
CA LEU A 2 4.76 24.68 -4.88
C LEU A 2 3.34 24.13 -5.14
N ARG A 3 2.71 24.49 -6.28
CA ARG A 3 1.40 23.97 -6.66
C ARG A 3 1.35 22.44 -6.66
N ARG A 4 2.38 21.79 -7.24
CA ARG A 4 2.43 20.33 -7.34
C ARG A 4 2.58 19.68 -5.97
N VAL A 5 3.50 20.13 -5.13
CA VAL A 5 3.73 19.55 -3.81
C VAL A 5 2.53 19.74 -2.87
N SER A 6 1.80 20.86 -2.97
CA SER A 6 0.58 21.10 -2.21
C SER A 6 -0.52 20.08 -2.59
N LEU A 7 -0.73 19.87 -3.90
CA LEU A 7 -1.69 18.87 -4.38
C LEU A 7 -1.27 17.44 -4.00
N ASP A 8 0.01 17.09 -4.15
CA ASP A 8 0.49 15.73 -3.93
C ASP A 8 0.49 15.34 -2.44
N LEU A 9 0.75 16.29 -1.54
CA LEU A 9 0.81 16.03 -0.11
C LEU A 9 -0.49 16.30 0.63
N SER A 10 -1.26 17.32 0.24
CA SER A 10 -2.46 17.74 0.98
C SER A 10 -3.75 17.77 0.16
N GLY A 11 -3.69 17.49 -1.14
CA GLY A 11 -4.86 17.52 -2.02
C GLY A 11 -5.43 18.92 -2.28
N ARG A 12 -4.75 19.98 -1.87
CA ARG A 12 -5.24 21.37 -1.95
C ARG A 12 -4.26 22.25 -2.70
N LEU A 13 -4.78 23.26 -3.37
CA LEU A 13 -3.96 24.31 -3.96
C LEU A 13 -3.37 25.19 -2.85
N PRO A 14 -2.16 25.75 -3.05
CA PRO A 14 -1.66 26.77 -2.14
C PRO A 14 -2.51 28.05 -2.21
N SER A 15 -2.68 28.75 -1.11
CA SER A 15 -3.37 30.04 -1.10
C SER A 15 -2.53 31.13 -1.80
N PRO A 16 -3.16 32.26 -2.24
CA PRO A 16 -2.40 33.39 -2.79
C PRO A 16 -1.31 33.91 -1.85
N GLU A 17 -1.59 33.93 -0.54
CA GLU A 17 -0.65 34.34 0.50
C GLU A 17 0.54 33.38 0.60
N GLU A 18 0.29 32.07 0.57
CA GLU A 18 1.34 31.04 0.58
C GLU A 18 2.24 31.14 -0.67
N VAL A 19 1.65 31.42 -1.84
CA VAL A 19 2.41 31.65 -3.06
C VAL A 19 3.31 32.88 -2.92
N THR A 20 2.75 33.99 -2.44
CA THR A 20 3.49 35.24 -2.24
C THR A 20 4.65 35.05 -1.25
N GLN A 21 4.40 34.43 -0.12
CA GLN A 21 5.42 34.13 0.90
C GLN A 21 6.52 33.22 0.34
N PHE A 22 6.16 32.18 -0.40
CA PHE A 22 7.13 31.27 -0.99
C PHE A 22 8.02 31.97 -2.03
N LEU A 23 7.46 32.84 -2.86
CA LEU A 23 8.22 33.60 -3.85
C LEU A 23 9.13 34.65 -3.24
N ALA A 24 8.67 35.36 -2.19
CA ALA A 24 9.46 36.36 -1.48
C ALA A 24 10.57 35.75 -0.60
N GLY A 25 10.42 34.49 -0.18
CA GLY A 25 11.38 33.84 0.69
C GLY A 25 12.73 33.60 0.01
N SER A 26 13.80 33.99 0.67
CA SER A 26 15.21 33.83 0.23
C SER A 26 15.92 32.64 0.91
N SER A 27 15.26 31.95 1.84
CA SER A 27 15.87 30.84 2.59
C SER A 27 16.12 29.62 1.72
N ASP A 28 17.31 29.03 1.83
CA ASP A 28 17.69 27.80 1.10
C ASP A 28 16.81 26.60 1.46
N ASN A 29 16.27 26.56 2.69
CA ASN A 29 15.42 25.50 3.18
C ASN A 29 13.91 25.76 2.99
N LYS A 30 13.50 26.78 2.23
CA LYS A 30 12.08 27.14 2.06
C LYS A 30 11.20 26.00 1.52
N ARG A 31 11.78 25.12 0.68
CA ARG A 31 11.05 23.94 0.18
C ARG A 31 10.80 22.94 1.29
N GLU A 32 11.79 22.69 2.13
CA GLU A 32 11.67 21.80 3.27
C GLU A 32 10.62 22.30 4.27
N GLN A 33 10.63 23.60 4.60
CA GLN A 33 9.63 24.22 5.48
C GLN A 33 8.19 24.04 4.94
N VAL A 34 8.00 24.19 3.63
CA VAL A 34 6.71 23.95 2.99
C VAL A 34 6.29 22.47 3.12
N VAL A 35 7.22 21.55 2.85
CA VAL A 35 6.94 20.11 2.96
C VAL A 35 6.57 19.73 4.39
N ASP A 36 7.33 20.18 5.38
CA ASP A 36 7.06 19.88 6.79
C ASP A 36 5.69 20.43 7.24
N ARG A 37 5.32 21.63 6.80
CA ARG A 37 4.00 22.21 7.07
C ARG A 37 2.88 21.37 6.42
N LEU A 38 3.03 20.99 5.16
CA LEU A 38 2.04 20.20 4.45
C LEU A 38 1.86 18.80 5.06
N LEU A 39 2.94 18.12 5.41
CA LEU A 39 2.92 16.80 6.05
C LEU A 39 2.24 16.81 7.45
N ASN A 40 2.16 17.98 8.10
CA ASN A 40 1.50 18.14 9.40
C ASN A 40 0.12 18.80 9.30
N SER A 41 -0.44 18.95 8.10
CA SER A 41 -1.76 19.55 7.86
C SER A 41 -2.89 18.52 7.91
N ASP A 42 -4.12 19.00 8.21
CA ASP A 42 -5.32 18.16 8.09
C ASP A 42 -5.56 17.68 6.65
N GLY A 43 -5.20 18.51 5.66
CA GLY A 43 -5.28 18.10 4.25
C GLY A 43 -4.43 16.87 3.91
N TYR A 44 -3.25 16.75 4.54
CA TYR A 44 -2.44 15.53 4.45
C TYR A 44 -3.20 14.31 5.00
N VAL A 45 -3.76 14.45 6.18
CA VAL A 45 -4.52 13.37 6.82
C VAL A 45 -5.71 12.96 5.97
N ASP A 46 -6.47 13.93 5.43
CA ASP A 46 -7.64 13.68 4.58
C ASP A 46 -7.26 12.92 3.30
N LEU A 47 -6.25 13.44 2.56
CA LEU A 47 -5.81 12.86 1.30
C LEU A 47 -5.27 11.43 1.47
N TRP A 48 -4.39 11.23 2.44
CA TRP A 48 -3.75 9.92 2.61
C TRP A 48 -4.70 8.90 3.24
N THR A 49 -5.62 9.32 4.10
CA THR A 49 -6.72 8.45 4.55
C THR A 49 -7.57 8.00 3.36
N LEU A 50 -7.94 8.90 2.45
CA LEU A 50 -8.71 8.56 1.24
C LEU A 50 -7.94 7.56 0.35
N ARG A 51 -6.64 7.80 0.11
CA ARG A 51 -5.81 6.91 -0.73
C ARG A 51 -5.68 5.51 -0.13
N PHE A 52 -5.42 5.42 1.16
CA PHE A 52 -5.33 4.14 1.85
C PHE A 52 -6.71 3.45 1.98
N SER A 53 -7.81 4.19 2.19
CA SER A 53 -9.14 3.58 2.21
C SER A 53 -9.50 2.87 0.90
N ARG A 54 -9.10 3.45 -0.24
CA ARG A 54 -9.25 2.82 -1.56
C ARG A 54 -8.36 1.59 -1.72
N LEU A 55 -7.10 1.69 -1.29
CA LEU A 55 -6.16 0.57 -1.33
C LEU A 55 -6.68 -0.62 -0.51
N LEU A 56 -7.22 -0.35 0.68
CA LEU A 56 -7.78 -1.32 1.61
C LEU A 56 -9.22 -1.75 1.25
N ARG A 57 -9.76 -1.25 0.12
CA ARG A 57 -11.11 -1.54 -0.38
C ARG A 57 -12.22 -1.29 0.65
N MET A 58 -12.07 -0.24 1.46
CA MET A 58 -13.06 0.12 2.47
C MET A 58 -14.37 0.50 1.80
N HIS A 59 -15.47 -0.06 2.27
CA HIS A 59 -16.82 0.20 1.77
C HIS A 59 -17.88 -0.01 2.85
N SER A 60 -19.05 0.56 2.65
CA SER A 60 -20.19 0.32 3.55
C SER A 60 -20.72 -1.10 3.40
N LEU A 61 -21.06 -1.71 4.51
CA LEU A 61 -21.78 -2.97 4.52
C LEU A 61 -23.29 -2.70 4.44
N PRO A 62 -24.10 -3.64 3.88
CA PRO A 62 -25.54 -3.46 3.80
C PRO A 62 -26.15 -3.21 5.18
N ASN A 63 -26.89 -2.12 5.31
CA ASN A 63 -27.59 -1.68 6.53
C ASN A 63 -26.70 -1.42 7.76
N GLU A 64 -25.39 -1.26 7.59
CA GLU A 64 -24.45 -0.99 8.67
C GLU A 64 -23.48 0.13 8.26
N THR A 65 -23.40 1.23 9.03
CA THR A 65 -22.42 2.31 8.84
C THR A 65 -21.26 2.21 9.84
N GLN A 66 -21.54 1.75 11.05
CA GLN A 66 -20.59 1.69 12.16
C GLN A 66 -19.25 0.95 11.81
N PRO A 67 -19.24 -0.17 11.05
CA PRO A 67 -17.99 -0.82 10.66
C PRO A 67 -17.07 0.10 9.83
N LEU A 68 -17.67 0.83 8.88
CA LEU A 68 -16.92 1.78 8.05
C LEU A 68 -16.42 2.97 8.88
N ASP A 69 -17.25 3.49 9.79
CA ASP A 69 -16.88 4.58 10.68
C ASP A 69 -15.71 4.18 11.59
N ALA A 70 -15.80 3.02 12.24
CA ALA A 70 -14.73 2.48 13.11
C ALA A 70 -13.42 2.30 12.33
N TYR A 71 -13.51 1.74 11.12
CA TYR A 71 -12.35 1.50 10.26
C TYR A 71 -11.73 2.81 9.77
N SER A 72 -12.56 3.75 9.31
CA SER A 72 -12.12 5.06 8.82
C SER A 72 -11.46 5.89 9.93
N ASN A 73 -12.03 5.89 11.12
CA ASN A 73 -11.48 6.59 12.28
C ASN A 73 -10.13 6.02 12.69
N TRP A 74 -10.00 4.69 12.77
CA TRP A 74 -8.73 4.02 13.06
C TRP A 74 -7.66 4.36 12.03
N LEU A 75 -7.99 4.30 10.73
CA LEU A 75 -7.05 4.62 9.66
C LEU A 75 -6.62 6.10 9.71
N ARG A 76 -7.60 7.00 9.86
CA ARG A 76 -7.37 8.45 9.95
C ARG A 76 -6.42 8.80 11.11
N GLU A 77 -6.66 8.22 12.27
CA GLU A 77 -5.83 8.43 13.45
C GLU A 77 -4.43 7.85 13.27
N SER A 78 -4.31 6.70 12.62
CA SER A 78 -3.02 6.09 12.29
C SER A 78 -2.19 6.97 11.35
N ILE A 79 -2.82 7.55 10.31
CA ILE A 79 -2.16 8.48 9.37
C ILE A 79 -1.78 9.79 10.07
N ARG A 80 -2.65 10.35 10.92
CA ARG A 80 -2.38 11.57 11.69
C ARG A 80 -1.14 11.43 12.56
N ASN A 81 -1.02 10.30 13.25
CA ASN A 81 0.07 10.01 14.17
C ASN A 81 1.31 9.44 13.46
N ASP A 82 1.32 9.36 12.13
CA ASP A 82 2.42 8.81 11.32
C ASP A 82 2.93 7.46 11.84
N ARG A 83 1.98 6.56 12.18
CA ARG A 83 2.30 5.21 12.66
C ARG A 83 2.99 4.40 11.57
N GLY A 84 3.89 3.51 11.95
CA GLY A 84 4.54 2.59 11.03
C GLY A 84 3.53 1.76 10.24
N LEU A 85 3.65 1.73 8.93
CA LEU A 85 2.72 0.99 8.07
C LEU A 85 2.84 -0.54 8.23
N ASP A 86 3.96 -1.03 8.73
CA ASP A 86 4.18 -2.42 9.17
C ASP A 86 3.29 -2.78 10.37
N GLN A 87 3.17 -1.88 11.34
CA GLN A 87 2.28 -2.02 12.49
C GLN A 87 0.81 -2.03 12.04
N LEU A 88 0.45 -1.15 11.08
CA LEU A 88 -0.89 -1.15 10.51
C LEU A 88 -1.17 -2.46 9.77
N ALA A 89 -0.20 -2.96 9.00
CA ALA A 89 -0.33 -4.25 8.32
C ALA A 89 -0.55 -5.40 9.32
N ARG A 90 0.19 -5.43 10.42
CA ARG A 90 0.00 -6.39 11.49
C ARG A 90 -1.40 -6.33 12.07
N GLU A 91 -1.87 -5.15 12.46
CA GLU A 91 -3.23 -4.99 13.00
C GLU A 91 -4.31 -5.42 12.00
N LEU A 92 -4.18 -5.01 10.73
CA LEU A 92 -5.13 -5.39 9.68
C LEU A 92 -5.22 -6.90 9.45
N LEU A 93 -4.09 -7.60 9.55
CA LEU A 93 -4.02 -9.03 9.29
C LEU A 93 -4.43 -9.89 10.50
N THR A 94 -4.29 -9.35 11.73
CA THR A 94 -4.48 -10.14 12.97
C THR A 94 -5.66 -9.70 13.82
N ALA A 95 -6.27 -8.53 13.55
CA ALA A 95 -7.34 -8.01 14.40
C ALA A 95 -8.58 -8.87 14.39
N THR A 96 -9.13 -9.08 15.59
CA THR A 96 -10.40 -9.76 15.86
C THR A 96 -11.24 -8.93 16.81
N GLY A 97 -12.51 -9.30 17.02
CA GLY A 97 -13.43 -8.64 17.94
C GLY A 97 -14.62 -7.96 17.26
N ASP A 98 -15.37 -7.14 18.02
CA ASP A 98 -16.53 -6.42 17.50
C ASP A 98 -16.10 -5.37 16.47
N SER A 99 -16.44 -5.60 15.22
CA SER A 99 -16.08 -4.74 14.09
C SER A 99 -16.67 -3.32 14.15
N HIS A 100 -17.67 -3.08 15.00
CA HIS A 100 -18.18 -1.73 15.28
C HIS A 100 -17.26 -0.92 16.20
N ALA A 101 -16.35 -1.58 16.93
CA ALA A 101 -15.40 -0.97 17.86
C ALA A 101 -13.94 -1.14 17.42
N VAL A 102 -13.60 -2.30 16.86
CA VAL A 102 -12.24 -2.65 16.45
C VAL A 102 -12.06 -2.34 14.96
N GLY A 103 -11.59 -1.13 14.65
CA GLY A 103 -11.43 -0.66 13.27
C GLY A 103 -10.72 -1.65 12.34
N PRO A 104 -9.48 -2.11 12.64
CA PRO A 104 -8.72 -2.99 11.75
C PRO A 104 -9.35 -4.36 11.51
N ALA A 105 -10.24 -4.87 12.39
CA ALA A 105 -10.95 -6.13 12.18
C ALA A 105 -11.84 -6.10 10.91
N ASN A 106 -12.21 -4.89 10.46
CA ASN A 106 -13.00 -4.71 9.25
C ASN A 106 -12.26 -5.06 7.96
N PHE A 107 -10.93 -5.08 7.96
CA PHE A 107 -10.15 -5.54 6.81
C PHE A 107 -10.53 -6.98 6.42
N GLY A 108 -10.58 -7.89 7.38
CA GLY A 108 -11.02 -9.26 7.16
C GLY A 108 -12.53 -9.40 6.93
N ARG A 109 -13.34 -8.56 7.61
CA ARG A 109 -14.81 -8.60 7.52
C ARG A 109 -15.35 -8.16 6.15
N MET A 110 -14.75 -7.13 5.56
CA MET A 110 -15.20 -6.54 4.29
C MET A 110 -14.80 -7.36 3.06
N VAL A 111 -14.03 -8.44 3.23
CA VAL A 111 -13.65 -9.33 2.14
C VAL A 111 -14.60 -10.53 2.10
N PRO A 112 -15.18 -10.90 0.93
CA PRO A 112 -16.26 -11.87 0.86
C PRO A 112 -15.85 -13.31 1.25
N ASP A 113 -14.59 -13.70 0.95
CA ASP A 113 -14.11 -15.07 1.13
C ASP A 113 -12.59 -15.12 1.31
N ALA A 114 -12.08 -16.30 1.65
CA ALA A 114 -10.68 -16.56 1.94
C ALA A 114 -9.75 -16.36 0.72
N ARG A 115 -10.20 -16.67 -0.50
CA ARG A 115 -9.40 -16.52 -1.72
C ARG A 115 -9.24 -15.05 -2.08
N THR A 116 -10.34 -14.31 -2.08
CA THR A 116 -10.30 -12.84 -2.27
C THR A 116 -9.45 -12.16 -1.20
N HIS A 117 -9.45 -12.67 0.05
CA HIS A 117 -8.61 -12.15 1.11
C HIS A 117 -7.13 -12.40 0.82
N ALA A 118 -6.75 -13.61 0.40
CA ALA A 118 -5.38 -13.93 0.01
C ALA A 118 -4.88 -13.05 -1.16
N GLU A 119 -5.71 -12.85 -2.18
CA GLU A 119 -5.39 -11.96 -3.30
C GLU A 119 -5.19 -10.51 -2.84
N LEU A 120 -6.07 -10.01 -1.98
CA LEU A 120 -5.96 -8.65 -1.45
C LEU A 120 -4.69 -8.48 -0.62
N VAL A 121 -4.36 -9.45 0.23
CA VAL A 121 -3.12 -9.45 1.04
C VAL A 121 -1.89 -9.44 0.13
N GLY A 122 -1.84 -10.30 -0.88
CA GLY A 122 -0.75 -10.32 -1.87
C GLY A 122 -0.59 -8.97 -2.57
N GLN A 123 -1.70 -8.40 -3.06
CA GLN A 123 -1.68 -7.12 -3.76
C GLN A 123 -1.29 -5.94 -2.85
N VAL A 124 -1.91 -5.83 -1.68
CA VAL A 124 -1.74 -4.67 -0.80
C VAL A 124 -0.38 -4.68 -0.11
N PHE A 125 0.02 -5.82 0.45
CA PHE A 125 1.20 -5.88 1.32
C PHE A 125 2.45 -6.40 0.62
N ALA A 126 2.33 -7.36 -0.29
CA ALA A 126 3.48 -7.92 -0.99
C ALA A 126 3.69 -7.38 -2.41
N GLY A 127 2.73 -6.64 -2.96
CA GLY A 127 2.82 -6.11 -4.32
C GLY A 127 2.81 -7.20 -5.41
N ILE A 128 2.17 -8.32 -5.14
CA ILE A 128 2.11 -9.49 -6.05
C ILE A 128 0.67 -9.81 -6.46
N ARG A 129 0.52 -10.39 -7.64
CA ARG A 129 -0.76 -10.83 -8.20
C ARG A 129 -0.84 -12.35 -8.21
N LEU A 130 -1.58 -12.91 -7.26
CA LEU A 130 -1.74 -14.35 -7.12
C LEU A 130 -2.91 -14.95 -7.93
N GLY A 131 -3.82 -14.13 -8.44
CA GLY A 131 -5.08 -14.60 -9.03
C GLY A 131 -4.94 -15.64 -10.14
N CYS A 132 -3.89 -15.57 -11.00
CA CYS A 132 -3.64 -16.59 -12.02
C CYS A 132 -3.34 -17.95 -11.42
N ALA A 133 -2.72 -17.99 -10.22
CA ALA A 133 -2.36 -19.23 -9.55
C ALA A 133 -3.58 -19.97 -8.95
N ASN A 134 -4.78 -19.41 -9.04
CA ASN A 134 -6.02 -20.10 -8.65
C ASN A 134 -6.29 -21.35 -9.51
N CYS A 135 -6.11 -21.26 -10.84
CA CYS A 135 -6.47 -22.33 -11.78
C CYS A 135 -5.27 -23.11 -12.33
N HIS A 136 -4.11 -22.48 -12.40
CA HIS A 136 -2.85 -23.07 -12.88
C HIS A 136 -1.66 -22.32 -12.26
N ASN A 137 -0.47 -22.92 -12.28
CA ASN A 137 0.71 -22.20 -11.83
C ASN A 137 0.88 -20.90 -12.62
N HIS A 138 1.30 -19.83 -11.94
CA HIS A 138 1.40 -18.50 -12.56
C HIS A 138 2.33 -18.54 -13.79
N PRO A 139 1.86 -18.08 -14.98
CA PRO A 139 2.60 -18.29 -16.24
C PRO A 139 3.87 -17.43 -16.36
N LEU A 140 3.96 -16.34 -15.59
CA LEU A 140 5.04 -15.34 -15.70
C LEU A 140 5.72 -15.07 -14.35
N ASP A 141 5.36 -15.82 -13.30
CA ASP A 141 5.90 -15.66 -11.96
C ASP A 141 6.05 -17.03 -11.29
N ARG A 142 6.72 -17.09 -10.14
CA ARG A 142 7.06 -18.31 -9.40
C ARG A 142 5.87 -18.95 -8.63
N TRP A 143 4.73 -18.26 -8.55
CA TRP A 143 3.61 -18.68 -7.70
C TRP A 143 2.89 -19.92 -8.27
N THR A 144 2.74 -20.92 -7.42
CA THR A 144 2.03 -22.17 -7.74
C THR A 144 0.58 -22.15 -7.25
N GLN A 145 -0.22 -23.11 -7.73
CA GLN A 145 -1.56 -23.32 -7.17
C GLN A 145 -1.52 -23.64 -5.67
N ASP A 146 -0.48 -24.36 -5.21
CA ASP A 146 -0.31 -24.67 -3.79
C ASP A 146 -0.03 -23.40 -2.97
N ASP A 147 0.72 -22.44 -3.51
CA ASP A 147 0.95 -21.14 -2.87
C ASP A 147 -0.34 -20.34 -2.76
N TYR A 148 -1.14 -20.29 -3.83
CA TYR A 148 -2.42 -19.57 -3.84
C TYR A 148 -3.42 -20.14 -2.85
N HIS A 149 -3.71 -21.46 -2.97
CA HIS A 149 -4.69 -22.12 -2.12
C HIS A 149 -4.21 -22.22 -0.68
N GLY A 150 -2.90 -22.36 -0.47
CA GLY A 150 -2.28 -22.38 0.85
C GLY A 150 -2.39 -21.04 1.57
N LEU A 151 -2.12 -19.91 0.90
CA LEU A 151 -2.36 -18.60 1.49
C LEU A 151 -3.86 -18.37 1.77
N ALA A 152 -4.76 -18.80 0.87
CA ALA A 152 -6.19 -18.73 1.11
C ALA A 152 -6.62 -19.57 2.32
N ALA A 153 -5.99 -20.73 2.54
CA ALA A 153 -6.28 -21.60 3.67
C ALA A 153 -5.91 -20.96 5.03
N VAL A 154 -4.98 -19.98 5.05
CA VAL A 154 -4.69 -19.17 6.25
C VAL A 154 -5.94 -18.42 6.71
N PHE A 155 -6.69 -17.83 5.78
CA PHE A 155 -7.85 -16.98 6.06
C PHE A 155 -9.18 -17.75 6.03
N ALA A 156 -9.17 -19.05 5.74
CA ALA A 156 -10.38 -19.88 5.70
C ALA A 156 -11.12 -19.95 7.05
N PRO A 157 -10.43 -20.02 8.21
CA PRO A 157 -11.09 -20.04 9.51
C PRO A 157 -11.67 -18.71 9.99
N LEU A 158 -11.49 -17.62 9.23
CA LEU A 158 -11.97 -16.30 9.64
C LEU A 158 -13.50 -16.21 9.49
N ASP A 159 -14.19 -16.06 10.63
CA ASP A 159 -15.61 -15.73 10.70
C ASP A 159 -15.76 -14.21 10.47
N ARG A 160 -16.52 -13.84 9.42
CA ARG A 160 -16.68 -12.46 8.94
C ARG A 160 -18.01 -11.83 9.41
N GLY A 161 -18.52 -12.28 10.55
CA GLY A 161 -19.67 -11.67 11.21
C GLY A 161 -19.34 -10.31 11.85
N ARG A 162 -20.30 -9.75 12.59
CA ARG A 162 -20.06 -8.57 13.40
C ARG A 162 -18.90 -8.79 14.38
N GLU A 163 -18.92 -9.93 15.07
CA GLU A 163 -17.79 -10.41 15.85
C GLU A 163 -16.82 -11.14 14.92
N VAL A 164 -15.75 -10.48 14.54
CA VAL A 164 -14.69 -11.07 13.72
C VAL A 164 -13.84 -11.96 14.60
N ARG A 165 -13.71 -13.23 14.25
CA ARG A 165 -12.94 -14.20 15.04
C ARG A 165 -12.38 -15.33 14.19
N PHE A 166 -11.30 -15.95 14.67
CA PHE A 166 -10.83 -17.20 14.12
C PHE A 166 -11.59 -18.38 14.76
N SER A 167 -12.18 -19.22 13.93
CA SER A 167 -12.90 -20.42 14.35
C SER A 167 -12.04 -21.66 14.09
N ALA A 168 -12.38 -22.77 14.73
CA ALA A 168 -11.75 -24.06 14.41
C ALA A 168 -12.22 -24.64 13.06
N ARG A 169 -13.16 -23.98 12.37
CA ARG A 169 -13.79 -24.44 11.13
C ARG A 169 -13.43 -23.51 9.99
N GLY A 170 -13.30 -24.06 8.82
CA GLY A 170 -13.02 -23.36 7.58
C GLY A 170 -11.86 -24.01 6.84
N GLN A 171 -12.09 -24.29 5.57
CA GLN A 171 -11.08 -24.88 4.70
C GLN A 171 -11.25 -24.34 3.28
N VAL A 172 -10.19 -24.37 2.52
CA VAL A 172 -10.15 -24.09 1.08
C VAL A 172 -9.73 -25.35 0.37
N THR A 173 -10.45 -25.76 -0.64
CA THR A 173 -10.06 -26.88 -1.49
C THR A 173 -8.99 -26.43 -2.48
N ASN A 174 -7.88 -27.16 -2.55
CA ASN A 174 -6.87 -26.98 -3.59
C ASN A 174 -7.42 -27.58 -4.90
N LEU A 175 -7.62 -26.72 -5.91
CA LEU A 175 -8.26 -27.15 -7.16
C LEU A 175 -7.42 -28.15 -7.97
N ARG A 176 -6.12 -28.22 -7.73
CA ARG A 176 -5.23 -29.18 -8.39
C ARG A 176 -5.40 -30.59 -7.84
N THR A 177 -5.57 -30.72 -6.54
CA THR A 177 -5.62 -32.05 -5.87
C THR A 177 -7.03 -32.49 -5.52
N GLY A 178 -7.98 -31.55 -5.41
CA GLY A 178 -9.33 -31.82 -4.89
C GLY A 178 -9.40 -31.92 -3.38
N GLU A 179 -8.27 -31.83 -2.66
CA GLU A 179 -8.15 -32.00 -1.23
C GLU A 179 -8.12 -30.64 -0.51
N PRO A 180 -8.34 -30.58 0.81
CA PRO A 180 -8.14 -29.39 1.61
C PRO A 180 -6.70 -28.86 1.47
N ALA A 181 -6.58 -27.56 1.18
CA ALA A 181 -5.27 -26.92 1.07
C ALA A 181 -4.60 -26.77 2.46
N THR A 182 -3.33 -27.13 2.54
CA THR A 182 -2.50 -26.85 3.71
C THR A 182 -2.17 -25.36 3.78
N PRO A 183 -2.35 -24.68 4.92
CA PRO A 183 -1.92 -23.30 5.08
C PRO A 183 -0.44 -23.11 4.74
N ARG A 184 -0.11 -22.07 3.95
CA ARG A 184 1.22 -21.95 3.37
C ARG A 184 1.63 -20.48 3.22
N ILE A 185 2.89 -20.20 3.49
CA ILE A 185 3.55 -18.95 3.09
C ILE A 185 4.04 -19.11 1.64
N PRO A 186 3.51 -18.29 0.70
CA PRO A 186 3.80 -18.42 -0.72
C PRO A 186 5.31 -18.42 -1.03
N GLY A 187 5.74 -19.38 -1.81
CA GLY A 187 7.14 -19.51 -2.24
C GLY A 187 8.14 -19.87 -1.14
N VAL A 188 7.67 -20.13 0.11
CA VAL A 188 8.54 -20.38 1.27
C VAL A 188 8.29 -21.76 1.88
N ARG A 189 7.15 -21.97 2.57
CA ARG A 189 6.88 -23.20 3.31
C ARG A 189 5.41 -23.36 3.69
N ASP A 190 5.04 -24.58 4.04
CA ASP A 190 3.80 -24.83 4.75
C ASP A 190 3.87 -24.32 6.19
N ILE A 191 2.73 -23.91 6.74
CA ILE A 191 2.60 -23.44 8.12
C ILE A 191 2.23 -24.65 8.99
N ALA A 192 2.97 -24.85 10.10
CA ALA A 192 2.69 -25.95 11.01
C ALA A 192 1.33 -25.78 11.72
N ASN A 193 0.73 -26.90 12.14
CA ASN A 193 -0.61 -26.88 12.75
C ASN A 193 -0.70 -26.13 14.09
N ASP A 194 0.40 -26.07 14.83
CA ASP A 194 0.55 -25.38 16.10
C ASP A 194 1.08 -23.96 15.98
N GLU A 195 1.36 -23.50 14.75
CA GLU A 195 1.85 -22.16 14.46
C GLU A 195 0.72 -21.16 14.30
N ASP A 196 0.93 -19.92 14.77
CA ASP A 196 0.02 -18.80 14.51
C ASP A 196 0.09 -18.38 13.04
N ARG A 197 -0.90 -18.80 12.28
CA ARG A 197 -0.97 -18.61 10.82
C ARG A 197 -0.97 -17.14 10.40
N LEU A 198 -1.62 -16.27 11.18
CA LEU A 198 -1.71 -14.85 10.86
C LEU A 198 -0.39 -14.14 11.11
N ASN A 199 0.23 -14.41 12.27
CA ASN A 199 1.54 -13.86 12.54
C ASN A 199 2.59 -14.38 11.55
N ALA A 200 2.51 -15.63 11.11
CA ALA A 200 3.39 -16.15 10.06
C ALA A 200 3.25 -15.36 8.72
N VAL A 201 2.02 -14.99 8.33
CA VAL A 201 1.79 -14.14 7.15
C VAL A 201 2.31 -12.72 7.38
N VAL A 202 2.08 -12.14 8.56
CA VAL A 202 2.62 -10.81 8.90
C VAL A 202 4.15 -10.81 8.78
N ASP A 203 4.80 -11.78 9.41
CA ASP A 203 6.26 -11.88 9.41
C ASP A 203 6.82 -12.10 7.99
N TRP A 204 6.10 -12.83 7.14
CA TRP A 204 6.47 -12.97 5.74
C TRP A 204 6.39 -11.66 4.96
N VAL A 205 5.29 -10.92 5.08
CA VAL A 205 5.12 -9.68 4.29
C VAL A 205 6.02 -8.56 4.79
N THR A 206 6.31 -8.49 6.10
CA THR A 206 7.13 -7.45 6.72
C THR A 206 8.61 -7.85 6.87
N ASN A 207 9.03 -8.98 6.27
CA ASN A 207 10.42 -9.45 6.34
C ASN A 207 11.40 -8.47 5.69
N ASP A 208 12.37 -8.01 6.46
CA ASP A 208 13.38 -7.03 6.01
C ASP A 208 14.35 -7.59 4.95
N ASN A 209 14.54 -8.92 4.89
CA ASN A 209 15.44 -9.52 3.91
C ASN A 209 14.90 -9.42 2.48
N ASP A 210 13.58 -9.64 2.32
CA ASP A 210 12.93 -9.61 1.01
C ASP A 210 12.38 -8.23 0.64
N LEU A 211 12.16 -7.38 1.64
CA LEU A 211 11.63 -6.02 1.49
C LEU A 211 10.32 -5.96 0.69
N LEU A 212 9.51 -7.03 0.68
CA LEU A 212 8.29 -7.11 -0.13
C LEU A 212 7.35 -5.93 0.17
N PHE A 213 7.01 -5.75 1.44
CA PHE A 213 6.13 -4.68 1.89
C PHE A 213 6.71 -3.29 1.59
N ALA A 214 7.99 -3.10 1.90
CA ALA A 214 8.67 -1.83 1.67
C ALA A 214 8.69 -1.47 0.18
N ARG A 215 9.06 -2.41 -0.70
CA ARG A 215 9.08 -2.20 -2.16
C ARG A 215 7.70 -1.93 -2.72
N ALA A 216 6.69 -2.69 -2.30
CA ALA A 216 5.30 -2.48 -2.73
C ALA A 216 4.80 -1.10 -2.32
N THR A 217 5.05 -0.70 -1.08
CA THR A 217 4.65 0.60 -0.55
C THR A 217 5.38 1.75 -1.25
N VAL A 218 6.70 1.69 -1.34
CA VAL A 218 7.52 2.70 -2.02
C VAL A 218 7.08 2.88 -3.47
N ASN A 219 6.92 1.79 -4.22
CA ASN A 219 6.49 1.85 -5.61
C ASN A 219 5.12 2.52 -5.78
N ARG A 220 4.20 2.23 -4.89
CA ARG A 220 2.85 2.81 -4.87
C ARG A 220 2.88 4.30 -4.55
N LEU A 221 3.67 4.72 -3.55
CA LEU A 221 3.86 6.12 -3.20
C LEU A 221 4.56 6.90 -4.31
N TRP A 222 5.58 6.31 -4.91
CA TRP A 222 6.26 6.87 -6.09
C TRP A 222 5.26 7.12 -7.22
N ARG A 223 4.41 6.13 -7.52
CA ARG A 223 3.36 6.28 -8.53
C ARG A 223 2.39 7.42 -8.21
N HIS A 224 1.98 7.59 -6.95
CA HIS A 224 1.12 8.71 -6.56
C HIS A 224 1.79 10.07 -6.80
N VAL A 225 3.09 10.17 -6.57
CA VAL A 225 3.83 11.42 -6.69
C VAL A 225 4.25 11.72 -8.14
N PHE A 226 4.63 10.71 -8.92
CA PHE A 226 5.12 10.89 -10.29
C PHE A 226 4.12 10.52 -11.38
N GLY A 227 2.99 9.91 -11.03
CA GLY A 227 1.98 9.44 -11.98
C GLY A 227 2.27 8.07 -12.60
N ARG A 228 3.50 7.56 -12.42
CA ARG A 228 3.95 6.24 -12.85
C ARG A 228 4.83 5.62 -11.76
N GLY A 229 4.70 4.32 -11.52
CA GLY A 229 5.56 3.57 -10.61
C GLY A 229 6.93 3.25 -11.22
N LEU A 230 7.89 2.92 -10.38
CA LEU A 230 9.15 2.32 -10.81
C LEU A 230 8.90 0.93 -11.43
N VAL A 231 7.86 0.24 -10.95
CA VAL A 231 7.26 -0.95 -11.54
C VAL A 231 5.82 -0.64 -11.91
N GLU A 232 5.38 -0.99 -13.11
CA GLU A 232 3.99 -0.87 -13.59
C GLU A 232 3.49 -2.21 -14.14
N PRO A 233 2.26 -2.63 -13.75
CA PRO A 233 1.39 -2.04 -12.74
C PRO A 233 2.01 -2.06 -11.33
N PRO A 234 1.56 -1.15 -10.39
CA PRO A 234 2.27 -0.95 -9.12
C PRO A 234 2.19 -2.13 -8.13
N ASP A 235 1.31 -3.08 -8.38
CA ASP A 235 1.07 -4.29 -7.61
C ASP A 235 1.56 -5.56 -8.33
N ASP A 236 2.55 -5.42 -9.24
CA ASP A 236 3.06 -6.52 -10.09
C ASP A 236 4.60 -6.58 -10.02
N LEU A 237 5.11 -6.77 -8.81
CA LEU A 237 6.55 -6.81 -8.49
C LEU A 237 7.18 -8.20 -8.76
N ARG A 238 6.87 -8.80 -9.90
CA ARG A 238 7.42 -10.09 -10.30
C ARG A 238 8.79 -9.95 -10.97
N ASP A 239 9.60 -11.01 -10.95
CA ASP A 239 10.96 -11.01 -11.53
C ASP A 239 10.96 -10.69 -13.02
N THR A 240 9.90 -11.08 -13.75
CA THR A 240 9.77 -10.80 -15.20
C THR A 240 9.27 -9.39 -15.51
N ASN A 241 9.00 -8.57 -14.49
CA ASN A 241 8.60 -7.17 -14.60
C ASN A 241 9.53 -6.26 -13.76
N PRO A 242 10.81 -6.12 -14.15
CA PRO A 242 11.78 -5.39 -13.35
C PRO A 242 11.46 -3.89 -13.27
N ALA A 243 11.84 -3.29 -12.15
CA ALA A 243 11.74 -1.85 -11.98
C ALA A 243 12.60 -1.10 -13.02
N THR A 244 12.16 0.08 -13.44
CA THR A 244 12.94 0.97 -14.32
C THR A 244 14.24 1.41 -13.67
N HIS A 245 14.25 1.53 -12.34
CA HIS A 245 15.41 1.89 -11.52
C HIS A 245 15.46 0.96 -10.28
N PRO A 246 15.97 -0.28 -10.43
CA PRO A 246 15.90 -1.29 -9.37
C PRO A 246 16.71 -0.91 -8.13
N GLU A 247 17.87 -0.26 -8.32
CA GLU A 247 18.71 0.22 -7.22
C GLU A 247 18.00 1.32 -6.42
N LEU A 248 17.31 2.25 -7.09
CA LEU A 248 16.54 3.30 -6.44
C LEU A 248 15.38 2.72 -5.63
N LEU A 249 14.62 1.78 -6.21
CA LEU A 249 13.53 1.11 -5.48
C LEU A 249 14.05 0.41 -4.24
N THR A 250 15.19 -0.26 -4.34
CA THR A 250 15.82 -0.97 -3.22
C THR A 250 16.33 0.02 -2.16
N ALA A 251 16.97 1.12 -2.56
CA ALA A 251 17.48 2.13 -1.63
C ALA A 251 16.33 2.80 -0.85
N LEU A 252 15.26 3.21 -1.54
CA LEU A 252 14.07 3.79 -0.91
C LEU A 252 13.35 2.79 -0.01
N ALA A 253 13.29 1.51 -0.37
CA ALA A 253 12.68 0.47 0.46
C ALA A 253 13.46 0.25 1.76
N LYS A 254 14.79 0.24 1.69
CA LYS A 254 15.67 0.16 2.88
C LYS A 254 15.57 1.40 3.76
N ASP A 255 15.56 2.59 3.16
CA ASP A 255 15.37 3.84 3.90
C ASP A 255 14.00 3.89 4.61
N PHE A 256 12.95 3.43 3.93
CA PHE A 256 11.61 3.33 4.51
C PHE A 256 11.56 2.38 5.70
N ALA A 257 12.16 1.19 5.61
CA ALA A 257 12.26 0.25 6.72
C ALA A 257 13.09 0.83 7.88
N ALA A 258 14.23 1.47 7.58
CA ALA A 258 15.10 2.10 8.58
C ALA A 258 14.45 3.29 9.30
N ASN A 259 13.40 3.89 8.73
CA ASN A 259 12.58 4.95 9.32
C ASN A 259 11.26 4.42 9.91
N ASP A 260 11.25 3.20 10.43
CA ASP A 260 10.10 2.55 11.09
C ASP A 260 8.85 2.49 10.20
N TYR A 261 9.01 2.32 8.90
CA TYR A 261 7.92 2.27 7.91
C TYR A 261 6.97 3.48 7.97
N ARG A 262 7.47 4.66 8.38
CA ARG A 262 6.68 5.89 8.49
C ARG A 262 6.53 6.58 7.14
N LEU A 263 5.31 7.06 6.90
CA LEU A 263 4.92 7.64 5.61
C LEU A 263 5.56 9.00 5.36
N LYS A 264 5.58 9.87 6.38
CA LYS A 264 6.05 11.26 6.24
C LYS A 264 7.54 11.37 5.85
N PRO A 265 8.49 10.64 6.47
CA PRO A 265 9.90 10.68 6.06
C PRO A 265 10.10 10.28 4.60
N LEU A 266 9.45 9.19 4.16
CA LEU A 266 9.56 8.71 2.78
C LEU A 266 9.03 9.74 1.78
N LEU A 267 7.84 10.30 2.02
CA LEU A 267 7.27 11.34 1.17
C LEU A 267 8.16 12.58 1.12
N LYS A 268 8.73 13.01 2.26
CA LYS A 268 9.67 14.12 2.34
C LYS A 268 10.89 13.88 1.45
N THR A 269 11.51 12.71 1.56
CA THR A 269 12.64 12.29 0.71
C THR A 269 12.29 12.37 -0.78
N ILE A 270 11.12 11.83 -1.17
CA ILE A 270 10.69 11.81 -2.57
C ILE A 270 10.45 13.21 -3.13
N VAL A 271 9.68 14.07 -2.42
CA VAL A 271 9.26 15.38 -2.95
C VAL A 271 10.34 16.46 -2.89
N LEU A 272 11.39 16.25 -2.08
CA LEU A 272 12.57 17.12 -2.06
C LEU A 272 13.65 16.69 -3.06
N SER A 273 13.49 15.55 -3.72
CA SER A 273 14.45 15.05 -4.70
C SER A 273 14.56 15.98 -5.93
N SER A 274 15.73 15.97 -6.57
CA SER A 274 15.94 16.66 -7.84
C SER A 274 15.02 16.16 -8.95
N THR A 275 14.69 14.87 -8.94
CA THR A 275 13.76 14.27 -9.90
C THR A 275 12.35 14.86 -9.77
N TYR A 276 11.86 15.04 -8.55
CA TYR A 276 10.57 15.71 -8.32
C TYR A 276 10.62 17.20 -8.69
N GLY A 277 11.78 17.83 -8.61
CA GLY A 277 12.01 19.23 -9.00
C GLY A 277 11.97 19.48 -10.51
N ARG A 278 12.00 18.45 -11.37
CA ARG A 278 12.06 18.61 -12.82
C ARG A 278 10.85 19.31 -13.40
N SER A 279 11.07 20.06 -14.49
CA SER A 279 10.03 20.70 -15.28
C SER A 279 9.29 19.68 -16.18
N GLU A 280 8.08 20.01 -16.60
CA GLU A 280 7.35 19.31 -17.66
C GLU A 280 7.84 19.70 -19.08
N GLN A 281 8.68 20.73 -19.19
CA GLN A 281 9.28 21.11 -20.46
C GLN A 281 10.26 20.04 -20.91
N THR A 282 10.05 19.57 -22.13
CA THR A 282 10.89 18.54 -22.74
C THR A 282 11.95 19.15 -23.66
N LEU A 283 13.05 18.46 -23.79
CA LEU A 283 14.07 18.67 -24.81
C LEU A 283 13.84 17.68 -25.95
N GLU A 284 14.47 17.91 -27.11
CA GLU A 284 14.34 17.00 -28.26
C GLU A 284 14.71 15.56 -27.89
N GLY A 285 15.77 15.35 -27.12
CA GLY A 285 16.26 14.02 -26.72
C GLY A 285 15.44 13.30 -25.64
N ASN A 286 14.49 13.97 -24.98
CA ASN A 286 13.69 13.34 -23.90
C ASN A 286 12.17 13.48 -24.06
N ARG A 287 11.71 14.01 -25.20
CA ARG A 287 10.27 14.24 -25.44
C ARG A 287 9.43 12.97 -25.38
N ALA A 288 10.01 11.85 -25.80
CA ALA A 288 9.34 10.55 -25.82
C ALA A 288 9.51 9.75 -24.51
N ASP A 289 10.22 10.30 -23.52
CA ASP A 289 10.42 9.60 -22.25
C ASP A 289 9.19 9.73 -21.35
N ASP A 290 8.44 8.64 -21.26
CA ASP A 290 7.33 8.48 -20.31
C ASP A 290 7.68 7.52 -19.15
N ARG A 291 8.94 7.02 -19.11
CA ARG A 291 9.33 5.90 -18.25
C ARG A 291 10.48 6.20 -17.29
N PHE A 292 11.45 7.02 -17.67
CA PHE A 292 12.70 7.19 -16.93
C PHE A 292 12.80 8.51 -16.17
N TYR A 293 11.67 9.23 -16.06
CA TYR A 293 11.54 10.46 -15.25
C TYR A 293 12.51 11.57 -15.65
N SER A 294 12.94 11.65 -16.92
CA SER A 294 13.84 12.71 -17.40
C SER A 294 13.18 14.09 -17.40
N HIS A 295 11.86 14.14 -17.38
CA HIS A 295 11.02 15.32 -17.15
C HIS A 295 9.81 14.98 -16.29
N ALA A 296 9.07 15.98 -15.81
CA ALA A 296 7.84 15.74 -15.07
C ALA A 296 6.70 15.34 -16.03
N LEU A 297 6.03 14.24 -15.73
CA LEU A 297 4.87 13.79 -16.50
C LEU A 297 3.63 14.64 -16.16
N ARG A 298 2.83 14.98 -17.19
CA ARG A 298 1.51 15.57 -16.98
C ARG A 298 0.57 14.50 -16.44
N ARG A 299 -0.15 14.84 -15.38
CA ARG A 299 -1.12 13.98 -14.75
C ARG A 299 -2.48 14.65 -14.69
N PRO A 300 -3.59 13.95 -14.98
CA PRO A 300 -4.91 14.45 -14.64
C PRO A 300 -4.99 14.59 -13.10
N LEU A 301 -5.74 15.58 -12.63
CA LEU A 301 -6.09 15.63 -11.21
C LEU A 301 -7.06 14.49 -10.88
N GLU A 302 -6.89 13.88 -9.73
CA GLU A 302 -7.87 12.94 -9.20
C GLU A 302 -9.20 13.71 -9.00
N PRO A 303 -10.37 13.15 -9.40
CA PRO A 303 -11.65 13.86 -9.31
C PRO A 303 -11.96 14.41 -7.91
N GLU A 304 -11.45 13.76 -6.89
CA GLU A 304 -11.64 14.13 -5.49
C GLU A 304 -10.81 15.34 -5.05
N LEU A 305 -9.90 15.80 -5.89
CA LEU A 305 -9.07 17.01 -5.67
C LEU A 305 -9.64 18.23 -6.41
N LEU A 306 -10.76 18.08 -7.10
CA LEU A 306 -11.49 19.12 -7.79
C LEU A 306 -12.64 19.67 -6.93
#